data_e5b7db3cb89851af6c840cef6cf262a3
#
_entry.id   e5b7db3cb89851af6c840cef6cf262a3
#
_cell.length_a   1.000
_cell.length_b   1.000
_cell.length_c   1.000
_cell.angle_alpha   90.00
_cell.angle_beta   90.00
_cell.angle_gamma   90.00
#
_symmetry.space_group_name_H-M   'P 1'
#
loop_
_entity.id
_entity.type
_entity.pdbx_description
1 polymer ?
#
loop_
_entity_poly.entity_id
_entity_poly.type
_entity_poly.pdbx_seq_one_letter_code
_entity_poly.pdbx_strand_id
1 'polypeptide(L)'
;NEIRGLQNGYQRGYGTLKKLREMGMKDVGFGMTVQDKNAPDLVPLYKISDEMGMEFATASLHNSFYFVEAKNIIHDRPMVAKNFENLVNELLRSNSPKKWFRAYFNHGLINYIYGQKRLLPCDMSFDTFFIDPYGDVMPCNGTKDKEVMGNLNNQTWDELWNSPEAEKVRAKVRCCDRDCWMIGSVSPAMHKYIWKPATWVLVHKFKALFTKHPYSMYELKICRDYRDGKVTKEDLDKCSTCDMNCVINNGLSEASKEQLKHKTGEEIVDADIAQ
;
A
#
# COMPACT_ATOMS: atom_id res chain seq x y z
N ASN A 1 12.37 -11.06 -12.55
CA ASN A 1 11.88 -12.36 -13.06
C ASN A 1 11.62 -13.34 -11.90
N GLU A 2 12.53 -13.45 -10.93
CA GLU A 2 12.43 -14.36 -9.78
C GLU A 2 11.15 -14.10 -8.94
N ILE A 3 10.90 -12.85 -8.54
CA ILE A 3 9.73 -12.47 -7.72
C ILE A 3 8.39 -12.82 -8.42
N ARG A 4 8.35 -12.72 -9.74
CA ARG A 4 7.15 -13.03 -10.52
C ARG A 4 7.05 -14.50 -10.92
N GLY A 5 8.09 -15.31 -10.67
CA GLY A 5 8.16 -16.69 -11.14
C GLY A 5 8.07 -16.84 -12.65
N LEU A 6 8.36 -15.77 -13.41
CA LEU A 6 8.13 -15.72 -14.85
C LEU A 6 9.46 -15.48 -15.59
N GLN A 7 9.87 -16.42 -16.45
CA GLN A 7 11.03 -16.26 -17.31
C GLN A 7 10.84 -15.07 -18.26
N ASN A 8 11.84 -14.18 -18.33
CA ASN A 8 11.80 -12.96 -19.13
C ASN A 8 10.61 -12.01 -18.83
N GLY A 9 10.05 -12.09 -17.61
CA GLY A 9 8.90 -11.25 -17.21
C GLY A 9 9.18 -9.76 -17.30
N TYR A 10 10.40 -9.33 -16.94
CA TYR A 10 10.82 -7.93 -17.08
C TYR A 10 10.88 -7.51 -18.55
N GLN A 11 11.59 -8.27 -19.39
CA GLN A 11 11.76 -7.95 -20.82
C GLN A 11 10.42 -7.89 -21.55
N ARG A 12 9.52 -8.82 -21.25
CA ARG A 12 8.16 -8.84 -21.83
C ARG A 12 7.33 -7.62 -21.37
N GLY A 13 7.32 -7.35 -20.08
CA GLY A 13 6.60 -6.19 -19.52
C GLY A 13 7.13 -4.87 -20.06
N TYR A 14 8.46 -4.69 -20.05
CA TYR A 14 9.10 -3.49 -20.58
C TYR A 14 8.82 -3.32 -22.08
N GLY A 15 8.98 -4.37 -22.88
CA GLY A 15 8.71 -4.36 -24.33
C GLY A 15 7.25 -4.03 -24.64
N THR A 16 6.30 -4.56 -23.85
CA THR A 16 4.88 -4.24 -23.99
C THR A 16 4.61 -2.76 -23.70
N LEU A 17 5.11 -2.22 -22.61
CA LEU A 17 4.92 -0.80 -22.26
C LEU A 17 5.54 0.14 -23.31
N LYS A 18 6.74 -0.19 -23.79
CA LYS A 18 7.39 0.55 -24.86
C LYS A 18 6.53 0.59 -26.13
N LYS A 19 6.04 -0.57 -26.57
CA LYS A 19 5.16 -0.69 -27.75
C LYS A 19 3.85 0.08 -27.58
N LEU A 20 3.21 0.02 -26.42
CA LEU A 20 1.99 0.77 -26.14
C LEU A 20 2.25 2.28 -26.20
N ARG A 21 3.39 2.73 -25.71
CA ARG A 21 3.80 4.14 -25.79
C ARG A 21 4.06 4.60 -27.22
N GLU A 22 4.74 3.76 -28.03
CA GLU A 22 4.97 4.00 -29.46
C GLU A 22 3.65 4.05 -30.25
N MET A 23 2.63 3.31 -29.83
CA MET A 23 1.27 3.37 -30.42
C MET A 23 0.47 4.62 -29.96
N GLY A 24 1.07 5.53 -29.20
CA GLY A 24 0.43 6.77 -28.75
C GLY A 24 -0.33 6.71 -27.43
N MET A 25 -0.28 5.60 -26.71
CA MET A 25 -0.89 5.49 -25.39
C MET A 25 -0.16 6.39 -24.39
N LYS A 26 -0.90 7.31 -23.76
CA LYS A 26 -0.33 8.31 -22.82
C LYS A 26 -0.37 7.85 -21.37
N ASP A 27 -1.42 7.14 -20.99
CA ASP A 27 -1.65 6.67 -19.61
C ASP A 27 -1.15 5.23 -19.44
N VAL A 28 0.16 5.08 -19.49
CA VAL A 28 0.86 3.81 -19.27
C VAL A 28 2.01 4.04 -18.31
N GLY A 29 2.34 3.03 -17.52
CA GLY A 29 3.42 3.15 -16.55
C GLY A 29 3.80 1.86 -15.85
N PHE A 30 4.81 1.99 -15.01
CA PHE A 30 5.30 0.92 -14.17
C PHE A 30 4.63 0.98 -12.79
N GLY A 31 4.20 -0.19 -12.29
CA GLY A 31 3.83 -0.39 -10.89
C GLY A 31 4.86 -1.28 -10.20
N MET A 32 5.40 -0.83 -9.08
CA MET A 32 6.37 -1.59 -8.31
C MET A 32 5.90 -1.81 -6.87
N THR A 33 5.64 -3.06 -6.50
CA THR A 33 5.51 -3.45 -5.10
C THR A 33 6.90 -3.71 -4.54
N VAL A 34 7.32 -2.85 -3.61
CA VAL A 34 8.68 -2.84 -3.08
C VAL A 34 8.79 -3.79 -1.89
N GLN A 35 9.81 -4.63 -1.92
CA GLN A 35 10.20 -5.57 -0.88
C GLN A 35 11.73 -5.69 -0.82
N ASP A 36 12.26 -6.46 0.12
CA ASP A 36 13.72 -6.59 0.35
C ASP A 36 14.51 -6.86 -0.93
N LYS A 37 14.06 -7.81 -1.77
CA LYS A 37 14.78 -8.24 -2.96
C LYS A 37 14.87 -7.21 -4.08
N ASN A 38 13.88 -6.31 -4.19
CA ASN A 38 13.80 -5.37 -5.31
C ASN A 38 13.95 -3.90 -4.90
N ALA A 39 14.02 -3.59 -3.60
CA ALA A 39 14.17 -2.22 -3.14
C ALA A 39 15.34 -1.46 -3.81
N PRO A 40 16.53 -2.07 -4.05
CA PRO A 40 17.62 -1.40 -4.78
C PRO A 40 17.26 -0.96 -6.20
N ASP A 41 16.30 -1.61 -6.86
CA ASP A 41 15.86 -1.29 -8.22
C ASP A 41 14.85 -0.14 -8.28
N LEU A 42 14.39 0.38 -7.14
CA LEU A 42 13.31 1.36 -7.04
C LEU A 42 13.63 2.67 -7.78
N VAL A 43 14.77 3.27 -7.48
CA VAL A 43 15.21 4.52 -8.15
C VAL A 43 15.64 4.27 -9.59
N PRO A 44 16.43 3.23 -9.93
CA PRO A 44 16.71 2.87 -11.31
C PRO A 44 15.45 2.72 -12.18
N LEU A 45 14.45 1.99 -11.72
CA LEU A 45 13.21 1.79 -12.47
C LEU A 45 12.39 3.09 -12.60
N TYR A 46 12.36 3.92 -11.54
CA TYR A 46 11.76 5.24 -11.63
C TYR A 46 12.41 6.10 -12.72
N LYS A 47 13.75 6.12 -12.81
CA LYS A 47 14.46 6.89 -13.83
C LYS A 47 14.14 6.40 -15.25
N ILE A 48 14.12 5.09 -15.47
CA ILE A 48 13.70 4.50 -16.75
C ILE A 48 12.27 4.94 -17.09
N SER A 49 11.35 4.87 -16.14
CA SER A 49 9.96 5.30 -16.34
C SER A 49 9.87 6.79 -16.71
N ASP A 50 10.66 7.63 -16.03
CA ASP A 50 10.67 9.07 -16.24
C ASP A 50 11.26 9.46 -17.61
N GLU A 51 12.35 8.83 -18.01
CA GLU A 51 12.98 9.00 -19.34
C GLU A 51 12.02 8.60 -20.48
N MET A 52 11.19 7.58 -20.25
CA MET A 52 10.17 7.16 -21.22
C MET A 52 8.90 8.03 -21.18
N GLY A 53 8.83 9.02 -20.30
CA GLY A 53 7.63 9.84 -20.08
C GLY A 53 6.43 9.02 -19.59
N MET A 54 6.68 7.96 -18.83
CA MET A 54 5.67 7.03 -18.29
C MET A 54 5.36 7.32 -16.83
N GLU A 55 4.20 6.84 -16.39
CA GLU A 55 3.81 6.90 -15.00
C GLU A 55 4.59 5.87 -14.16
N PHE A 56 4.88 6.25 -12.91
CA PHE A 56 5.53 5.35 -11.95
C PHE A 56 4.74 5.30 -10.65
N ALA A 57 4.18 4.14 -10.34
CA ALA A 57 3.45 3.90 -9.11
C ALA A 57 4.23 2.97 -8.18
N THR A 58 4.13 3.21 -6.88
CA THR A 58 4.79 2.41 -5.85
C THR A 58 3.78 1.87 -4.84
N ALA A 59 4.08 0.73 -4.29
CA ALA A 59 3.46 0.18 -3.10
C ALA A 59 4.54 -0.49 -2.25
N SER A 60 4.35 -0.57 -0.94
CA SER A 60 5.15 -1.45 -0.11
C SER A 60 4.53 -2.84 -0.08
N LEU A 61 5.34 -3.86 0.13
CA LEU A 61 4.85 -5.21 0.41
C LEU A 61 3.83 -5.16 1.54
N HIS A 62 2.69 -5.80 1.35
CA HIS A 62 1.59 -5.79 2.32
C HIS A 62 0.80 -7.09 2.28
N ASN A 63 0.08 -7.34 3.34
CA ASN A 63 -0.84 -8.46 3.46
C ASN A 63 -2.27 -7.99 3.20
N SER A 64 -3.06 -8.82 2.56
CA SER A 64 -4.45 -8.54 2.27
C SER A 64 -5.25 -9.84 2.27
N PHE A 65 -6.36 -9.84 2.97
CA PHE A 65 -7.32 -10.94 2.92
C PHE A 65 -7.73 -11.25 1.47
N TYR A 66 -8.04 -10.21 0.69
CA TYR A 66 -8.53 -10.37 -0.67
C TYR A 66 -7.52 -11.07 -1.60
N PHE A 67 -6.22 -10.82 -1.42
CA PHE A 67 -5.18 -11.47 -2.19
C PHE A 67 -4.68 -12.76 -1.55
N VAL A 68 -5.27 -13.16 -0.41
CA VAL A 68 -4.92 -14.39 0.34
C VAL A 68 -3.43 -14.39 0.74
N GLU A 69 -2.88 -13.25 1.06
CA GLU A 69 -1.49 -13.10 1.46
C GLU A 69 -1.42 -12.64 2.91
N ALA A 70 -0.89 -13.52 3.75
CA ALA A 70 -0.83 -13.34 5.19
C ALA A 70 0.59 -13.33 5.78
N LYS A 71 1.58 -13.74 4.99
CA LYS A 71 2.95 -14.00 5.48
C LYS A 71 4.00 -13.08 4.84
N ASN A 72 3.57 -12.01 4.17
CA ASN A 72 4.50 -11.06 3.59
C ASN A 72 5.13 -10.19 4.68
N ILE A 73 6.44 -10.23 4.79
CA ILE A 73 7.23 -9.49 5.78
C ILE A 73 8.39 -8.79 5.06
N ILE A 74 8.64 -7.54 5.41
CA ILE A 74 9.87 -6.83 5.08
C ILE A 74 10.86 -7.09 6.20
N HIS A 75 11.96 -7.77 5.88
CA HIS A 75 12.98 -8.19 6.86
C HIS A 75 13.99 -7.08 7.14
N ASP A 76 14.40 -6.33 6.12
CA ASP A 76 15.35 -5.21 6.24
C ASP A 76 14.65 -3.88 6.00
N ARG A 77 13.84 -3.46 7.00
CA ARG A 77 13.09 -2.20 6.95
C ARG A 77 13.97 -0.98 6.72
N PRO A 78 15.15 -0.84 7.37
CA PRO A 78 16.04 0.29 7.12
C PRO A 78 16.50 0.39 5.67
N MET A 79 16.90 -0.72 5.06
CA MET A 79 17.33 -0.75 3.67
C MET A 79 16.19 -0.40 2.71
N VAL A 80 15.01 -0.98 2.91
CA VAL A 80 13.82 -0.68 2.09
C VAL A 80 13.41 0.78 2.26
N ALA A 81 13.34 1.28 3.49
CA ALA A 81 13.02 2.68 3.80
C ALA A 81 14.04 3.66 3.19
N LYS A 82 15.32 3.31 3.19
CA LYS A 82 16.38 4.12 2.57
C LYS A 82 16.19 4.23 1.05
N ASN A 83 15.76 3.17 0.39
CA ASN A 83 15.45 3.23 -1.04
C ASN A 83 14.22 4.10 -1.33
N PHE A 84 13.20 4.07 -0.48
CA PHE A 84 12.08 5.02 -0.56
C PHE A 84 12.53 6.46 -0.28
N GLU A 85 13.39 6.72 0.70
CA GLU A 85 13.98 8.04 0.95
C GLU A 85 14.68 8.59 -0.30
N ASN A 86 15.47 7.74 -0.98
CA ASN A 86 16.14 8.12 -2.21
C ASN A 86 15.12 8.49 -3.30
N LEU A 87 14.05 7.71 -3.47
CA LEU A 87 12.97 8.03 -4.41
C LEU A 87 12.25 9.35 -4.03
N VAL A 88 11.95 9.58 -2.76
CA VAL A 88 11.34 10.83 -2.28
C VAL A 88 12.20 12.03 -2.67
N ASN A 89 13.50 11.93 -2.49
CA ASN A 89 14.43 13.00 -2.87
C ASN A 89 14.48 13.24 -4.39
N GLU A 90 14.42 12.18 -5.22
CA GLU A 90 14.30 12.31 -6.68
C GLU A 90 12.99 13.00 -7.08
N LEU A 91 11.87 12.60 -6.51
CA LEU A 91 10.56 13.19 -6.79
C LEU A 91 10.46 14.66 -6.38
N LEU A 92 11.06 15.04 -5.25
CA LEU A 92 11.11 16.43 -4.79
C LEU A 92 11.96 17.34 -5.67
N ARG A 93 12.96 16.80 -6.38
CA ARG A 93 13.77 17.56 -7.34
C ARG A 93 13.01 17.92 -8.63
N SER A 94 11.99 17.16 -8.96
CA SER A 94 11.15 17.42 -10.13
C SER A 94 10.39 18.74 -10.02
N ASN A 95 10.01 19.32 -11.17
CA ASN A 95 9.13 20.50 -11.26
C ASN A 95 7.63 20.12 -11.39
N SER A 96 7.29 18.83 -11.34
CA SER A 96 5.93 18.33 -11.47
C SER A 96 5.20 18.26 -10.12
N PRO A 97 4.10 18.99 -9.91
CA PRO A 97 3.29 18.88 -8.69
C PRO A 97 2.81 17.45 -8.44
N LYS A 98 2.47 16.69 -9.47
CA LYS A 98 2.10 15.28 -9.37
C LYS A 98 3.21 14.44 -8.70
N LYS A 99 4.48 14.69 -9.07
CA LYS A 99 5.63 14.02 -8.46
C LYS A 99 5.84 14.44 -7.00
N TRP A 100 5.55 15.69 -6.64
CA TRP A 100 5.63 16.14 -5.25
C TRP A 100 4.61 15.45 -4.34
N PHE A 101 3.38 15.27 -4.84
CA PHE A 101 2.36 14.49 -4.13
C PHE A 101 2.77 13.03 -3.98
N ARG A 102 3.39 12.45 -5.01
CA ARG A 102 3.97 11.11 -4.90
C ARG A 102 5.12 11.04 -3.89
N ALA A 103 5.90 12.13 -3.73
CA ALA A 103 6.92 12.18 -2.67
C ALA A 103 6.29 12.06 -1.28
N TYR A 104 5.21 12.79 -1.00
CA TYR A 104 4.47 12.65 0.25
C TYR A 104 3.87 11.25 0.43
N PHE A 105 3.32 10.67 -0.62
CA PHE A 105 2.83 9.30 -0.58
C PHE A 105 3.94 8.31 -0.19
N ASN A 106 5.13 8.42 -0.80
CA ASN A 106 6.27 7.55 -0.50
C ASN A 106 6.86 7.81 0.91
N HIS A 107 6.81 9.05 1.42
CA HIS A 107 7.09 9.34 2.82
C HIS A 107 6.16 8.54 3.76
N GLY A 108 4.87 8.47 3.44
CA GLY A 108 3.93 7.67 4.22
C GLY A 108 4.16 6.15 4.09
N LEU A 109 4.71 5.67 2.96
CA LEU A 109 5.12 4.27 2.83
C LEU A 109 6.27 3.92 3.79
N ILE A 110 7.23 4.83 4.00
CA ILE A 110 8.29 4.62 5.00
C ILE A 110 7.67 4.48 6.39
N ASN A 111 6.72 5.35 6.74
CA ASN A 111 6.01 5.28 8.02
C ASN A 111 5.26 3.93 8.18
N TYR A 112 4.59 3.47 7.12
CA TYR A 112 3.89 2.19 7.06
C TYR A 112 4.83 0.98 7.22
N ILE A 113 6.00 0.99 6.57
CA ILE A 113 7.02 -0.07 6.68
C ILE A 113 7.45 -0.30 8.14
N TYR A 114 7.47 0.76 8.94
CA TYR A 114 7.77 0.70 10.37
C TYR A 114 6.54 0.46 11.25
N GLY A 115 5.40 0.06 10.68
CA GLY A 115 4.19 -0.31 11.44
C GLY A 115 3.54 0.85 12.18
N GLN A 116 3.69 2.08 11.69
CA GLN A 116 3.17 3.26 12.37
C GLN A 116 1.78 3.64 11.87
N LYS A 117 1.02 4.33 12.72
CA LYS A 117 -0.30 4.87 12.40
C LYS A 117 -0.28 5.73 11.13
N ARG A 118 -1.36 5.66 10.37
CA ARG A 118 -1.53 6.45 9.15
C ARG A 118 -1.29 7.95 9.39
N LEU A 119 -0.65 8.60 8.42
CA LEU A 119 -0.45 10.06 8.44
C LEU A 119 -1.74 10.84 8.11
N LEU A 120 -2.69 10.20 7.44
CA LEU A 120 -4.00 10.75 7.06
C LEU A 120 -5.12 9.79 7.47
N PRO A 121 -6.33 10.29 7.78
CA PRO A 121 -7.48 9.44 8.05
C PRO A 121 -7.80 8.50 6.89
N CYS A 122 -8.55 7.43 7.17
CA CYS A 122 -9.07 6.51 6.18
C CYS A 122 -10.55 6.79 5.98
N ASP A 123 -10.92 7.22 4.76
CA ASP A 123 -12.31 7.49 4.38
C ASP A 123 -12.84 6.45 3.38
N MET A 124 -12.27 5.23 3.41
CA MET A 124 -12.80 4.09 2.63
C MET A 124 -14.24 3.80 3.05
N SER A 125 -15.05 3.31 2.12
CA SER A 125 -16.51 3.12 2.25
C SER A 125 -17.36 4.40 2.33
N PHE A 126 -16.76 5.57 2.30
CA PHE A 126 -17.45 6.86 2.22
C PHE A 126 -17.20 7.54 0.87
N ASP A 127 -15.92 7.67 0.49
CA ASP A 127 -15.49 8.33 -0.74
C ASP A 127 -15.04 7.31 -1.81
N THR A 128 -14.74 6.08 -1.39
CA THR A 128 -14.24 4.99 -2.25
C THR A 128 -14.71 3.64 -1.76
N PHE A 129 -14.79 2.68 -2.66
CA PHE A 129 -15.20 1.31 -2.40
C PHE A 129 -14.46 0.35 -3.32
N PHE A 130 -14.63 -0.92 -3.09
CA PHE A 130 -14.08 -2.00 -3.92
C PHE A 130 -15.21 -2.93 -4.38
N ILE A 131 -15.18 -3.33 -5.65
CA ILE A 131 -16.12 -4.30 -6.21
C ILE A 131 -15.32 -5.53 -6.65
N ASP A 132 -15.74 -6.70 -6.22
CA ASP A 132 -15.13 -7.95 -6.66
C ASP A 132 -15.74 -8.45 -7.98
N PRO A 133 -15.13 -9.47 -8.64
CA PRO A 133 -15.66 -10.01 -9.89
C PRO A 133 -17.07 -10.65 -9.78
N TYR A 134 -17.55 -10.89 -8.58
CA TYR A 134 -18.88 -11.47 -8.32
C TYR A 134 -19.95 -10.42 -8.03
N GLY A 135 -19.58 -9.13 -8.12
CA GLY A 135 -20.49 -8.01 -7.86
C GLY A 135 -20.64 -7.64 -6.39
N ASP A 136 -19.89 -8.25 -5.48
CA ASP A 136 -19.88 -7.85 -4.07
C ASP A 136 -19.20 -6.50 -3.91
N VAL A 137 -19.89 -5.56 -3.27
CA VAL A 137 -19.36 -4.25 -2.92
C VAL A 137 -18.81 -4.30 -1.51
N MET A 138 -17.54 -3.95 -1.36
CA MET A 138 -16.80 -3.94 -0.11
C MET A 138 -16.23 -2.56 0.19
N PRO A 139 -15.97 -2.23 1.45
CA PRO A 139 -15.41 -0.92 1.82
C PRO A 139 -14.01 -0.72 1.23
N CYS A 140 -13.21 -1.76 1.21
CA CYS A 140 -11.88 -1.79 0.60
C CYS A 140 -11.42 -3.26 0.43
N ASN A 141 -10.30 -3.47 -0.23
CA ASN A 141 -9.66 -4.79 -0.36
C ASN A 141 -8.64 -5.09 0.76
N GLY A 142 -8.58 -4.25 1.79
CA GLY A 142 -7.63 -4.35 2.89
C GLY A 142 -8.26 -4.68 4.25
N THR A 143 -9.55 -5.00 4.32
CA THR A 143 -10.21 -5.43 5.57
C THR A 143 -9.65 -6.75 6.07
N LYS A 144 -9.79 -7.02 7.38
CA LYS A 144 -9.35 -8.29 8.00
C LYS A 144 -10.16 -9.46 7.45
N ASP A 145 -11.48 -9.26 7.31
CA ASP A 145 -12.43 -10.23 6.76
C ASP A 145 -13.12 -9.66 5.52
N LYS A 146 -13.84 -10.53 4.78
CA LYS A 146 -14.69 -10.12 3.67
C LYS A 146 -15.91 -9.37 4.23
N GLU A 147 -15.84 -8.05 4.25
CA GLU A 147 -16.91 -7.17 4.69
C GLU A 147 -17.73 -6.73 3.48
N VAL A 148 -18.90 -7.33 3.27
CA VAL A 148 -19.76 -7.06 2.12
C VAL A 148 -20.84 -6.05 2.50
N MET A 149 -20.93 -4.96 1.75
CA MET A 149 -21.99 -3.91 1.88
C MET A 149 -23.27 -4.31 1.13
N GLY A 150 -23.15 -5.15 0.11
CA GLY A 150 -24.23 -5.64 -0.75
C GLY A 150 -23.68 -6.15 -2.07
N ASN A 151 -24.56 -6.63 -2.98
CA ASN A 151 -24.19 -7.20 -4.27
C ASN A 151 -24.97 -6.57 -5.41
N LEU A 152 -24.27 -6.05 -6.42
CA LEU A 152 -24.85 -5.33 -7.57
C LEU A 152 -25.61 -6.23 -8.55
N ASN A 153 -25.54 -7.57 -8.44
CA ASN A 153 -26.37 -8.45 -9.22
C ASN A 153 -27.80 -8.55 -8.67
N ASN A 154 -28.02 -8.17 -7.39
CA ASN A 154 -29.27 -8.37 -6.67
C ASN A 154 -29.98 -7.07 -6.30
N GLN A 155 -29.29 -5.92 -6.38
CA GLN A 155 -29.81 -4.62 -5.96
C GLN A 155 -29.17 -3.49 -6.78
N THR A 156 -29.87 -2.37 -6.87
CA THR A 156 -29.32 -1.16 -7.45
C THR A 156 -28.26 -0.52 -6.54
N TRP A 157 -27.45 0.36 -7.10
CA TRP A 157 -26.45 1.10 -6.33
C TRP A 157 -27.08 1.89 -5.16
N ASP A 158 -28.17 2.59 -5.40
CA ASP A 158 -28.82 3.42 -4.39
C ASP A 158 -29.38 2.58 -3.24
N GLU A 159 -30.03 1.44 -3.53
CA GLU A 159 -30.50 0.50 -2.53
C GLU A 159 -29.34 -0.06 -1.70
N LEU A 160 -28.25 -0.48 -2.34
CA LEU A 160 -27.09 -1.00 -1.68
C LEU A 160 -26.42 0.05 -0.80
N TRP A 161 -26.13 1.22 -1.39
CA TRP A 161 -25.35 2.26 -0.72
C TRP A 161 -26.04 2.83 0.52
N ASN A 162 -27.36 2.86 0.52
CA ASN A 162 -28.18 3.35 1.62
C ASN A 162 -28.74 2.25 2.54
N SER A 163 -28.27 1.00 2.35
CA SER A 163 -28.74 -0.14 3.14
C SER A 163 -28.22 -0.12 4.59
N PRO A 164 -28.96 -0.74 5.53
CA PRO A 164 -28.47 -0.94 6.90
C PRO A 164 -27.17 -1.74 6.96
N GLU A 165 -26.97 -2.69 6.05
CA GLU A 165 -25.76 -3.52 5.92
C GLU A 165 -24.56 -2.66 5.55
N ALA A 166 -24.71 -1.76 4.58
CA ALA A 166 -23.64 -0.81 4.20
C ALA A 166 -23.28 0.11 5.38
N GLU A 167 -24.25 0.57 6.16
CA GLU A 167 -23.96 1.42 7.33
C GLU A 167 -23.27 0.64 8.46
N LYS A 168 -23.62 -0.63 8.69
CA LYS A 168 -22.88 -1.51 9.63
C LYS A 168 -21.42 -1.65 9.22
N VAL A 169 -21.15 -1.87 7.91
CA VAL A 169 -19.79 -2.00 7.39
C VAL A 169 -19.03 -0.67 7.53
N ARG A 170 -19.68 0.49 7.23
CA ARG A 170 -19.07 1.80 7.45
C ARG A 170 -18.71 2.04 8.91
N ALA A 171 -19.56 1.62 9.85
CA ALA A 171 -19.27 1.72 11.27
C ALA A 171 -18.01 0.92 11.66
N LYS A 172 -17.84 -0.30 11.12
CA LYS A 172 -16.62 -1.08 11.31
C LYS A 172 -15.39 -0.38 10.73
N VAL A 173 -15.50 0.23 9.55
CA VAL A 173 -14.37 0.96 8.92
C VAL A 173 -13.95 2.18 9.74
N ARG A 174 -14.89 2.90 10.38
CA ARG A 174 -14.55 3.99 11.31
C ARG A 174 -13.69 3.53 12.49
N CYS A 175 -13.84 2.28 12.92
CA CYS A 175 -13.08 1.68 14.02
C CYS A 175 -11.92 0.80 13.51
N CYS A 176 -11.57 0.87 12.21
CA CYS A 176 -10.53 0.05 11.64
C CYS A 176 -9.16 0.42 12.22
N ASP A 177 -8.48 -0.58 12.78
CA ASP A 177 -7.16 -0.49 13.40
C ASP A 177 -6.00 -0.79 12.43
N ARG A 178 -6.31 -1.06 11.16
CA ARG A 178 -5.30 -1.29 10.11
C ARG A 178 -4.76 0.03 9.60
N ASP A 179 -3.52 0.28 9.84
CA ASP A 179 -2.82 1.50 9.42
C ASP A 179 -2.31 1.43 7.97
N CYS A 180 -3.10 0.79 7.07
CA CYS A 180 -2.74 0.59 5.66
C CYS A 180 -2.42 1.92 4.97
N TRP A 181 -1.35 1.94 4.18
CA TRP A 181 -0.95 3.10 3.37
C TRP A 181 -0.90 2.72 1.89
N MET A 182 -2.10 2.41 1.31
CA MET A 182 -2.28 1.98 -0.07
C MET A 182 -2.86 3.10 -0.90
N ILE A 183 -2.45 3.20 -2.16
CA ILE A 183 -2.81 4.32 -3.04
C ILE A 183 -4.32 4.52 -3.15
N GLY A 184 -5.11 3.44 -3.21
CA GLY A 184 -6.57 3.51 -3.29
C GLY A 184 -7.22 4.20 -2.08
N SER A 185 -6.65 4.06 -0.88
CA SER A 185 -7.16 4.68 0.34
C SER A 185 -6.47 6.01 0.68
N VAL A 186 -5.27 6.24 0.16
CA VAL A 186 -4.47 7.42 0.49
C VAL A 186 -4.71 8.56 -0.50
N SER A 187 -4.87 8.27 -1.79
CA SER A 187 -5.07 9.31 -2.80
C SER A 187 -6.32 10.16 -2.53
N PRO A 188 -7.51 9.59 -2.26
CA PRO A 188 -8.67 10.40 -1.84
C PRO A 188 -8.41 11.22 -0.58
N ALA A 189 -7.79 10.62 0.43
CA ALA A 189 -7.46 11.31 1.68
C ALA A 189 -6.47 12.47 1.46
N MET A 190 -5.49 12.33 0.56
CA MET A 190 -4.55 13.40 0.21
C MET A 190 -5.26 14.58 -0.45
N HIS A 191 -6.29 14.35 -1.25
CA HIS A 191 -7.10 15.43 -1.84
C HIS A 191 -8.01 16.09 -0.82
N LYS A 192 -8.65 15.31 0.02
CA LYS A 192 -9.57 15.81 1.07
C LYS A 192 -8.81 16.60 2.15
N TYR A 193 -7.65 16.13 2.57
CA TYR A 193 -6.80 16.77 3.58
C TYR A 193 -5.58 17.44 2.93
N ILE A 194 -5.78 18.10 1.78
CA ILE A 194 -4.76 18.64 0.89
C ILE A 194 -3.69 19.49 1.59
N TRP A 195 -4.06 20.23 2.63
CA TRP A 195 -3.15 21.10 3.36
C TRP A 195 -2.00 20.34 4.04
N LYS A 196 -2.21 19.07 4.47
CA LYS A 196 -1.14 18.25 5.08
C LYS A 196 -0.04 17.88 4.07
N PRO A 197 -0.34 17.23 2.92
CA PRO A 197 0.69 16.98 1.92
C PRO A 197 1.24 18.29 1.32
N ALA A 198 0.42 19.33 1.13
CA ALA A 198 0.88 20.59 0.55
C ALA A 198 1.91 21.30 1.45
N THR A 199 1.65 21.43 2.75
CA THR A 199 2.61 22.04 3.69
C THR A 199 3.91 21.24 3.79
N TRP A 200 3.81 19.90 3.84
CA TRP A 200 4.98 19.03 3.82
C TRP A 200 5.81 19.23 2.55
N VAL A 201 5.16 19.25 1.38
CA VAL A 201 5.81 19.47 0.09
C VAL A 201 6.49 20.84 0.05
N LEU A 202 5.82 21.92 0.47
CA LEU A 202 6.37 23.27 0.49
C LEU A 202 7.65 23.36 1.31
N VAL A 203 7.65 22.78 2.50
CA VAL A 203 8.85 22.75 3.37
C VAL A 203 10.01 22.04 2.66
N HIS A 204 9.76 20.87 2.06
CA HIS A 204 10.82 20.09 1.44
C HIS A 204 11.26 20.68 0.09
N LYS A 205 10.37 21.32 -0.65
CA LYS A 205 10.73 22.09 -1.86
C LYS A 205 11.58 23.30 -1.52
N PHE A 206 11.30 23.98 -0.42
CA PHE A 206 12.17 25.07 0.06
C PHE A 206 13.56 24.55 0.43
N LYS A 207 13.64 23.44 1.17
CA LYS A 207 14.93 22.79 1.48
C LYS A 207 15.68 22.36 0.21
N ALA A 208 14.97 21.93 -0.85
CA ALA A 208 15.57 21.50 -2.10
C ALA A 208 16.29 22.64 -2.87
N LEU A 209 16.06 23.89 -2.52
CA LEU A 209 16.84 25.03 -3.07
C LEU A 209 18.29 25.03 -2.53
N PHE A 210 18.53 24.43 -1.38
CA PHE A 210 19.81 24.50 -0.67
C PHE A 210 20.54 23.14 -0.59
N THR A 211 19.83 22.03 -0.84
CA THR A 211 20.41 20.69 -0.74
C THR A 211 19.84 19.72 -1.78
N LYS A 212 20.68 18.77 -2.20
CA LYS A 212 20.27 17.65 -3.07
C LYS A 212 19.44 16.59 -2.33
N HIS A 213 19.43 16.59 -1.00
CA HIS A 213 18.71 15.65 -0.15
C HIS A 213 17.81 16.42 0.83
N PRO A 214 16.70 17.03 0.32
CA PRO A 214 15.81 17.86 1.14
C PRO A 214 15.01 17.07 2.17
N TYR A 215 14.91 15.76 2.01
CA TYR A 215 14.17 14.85 2.88
C TYR A 215 15.11 13.80 3.49
N SER A 216 14.86 13.47 4.76
CA SER A 216 15.47 12.33 5.45
C SER A 216 14.39 11.51 6.14
N MET A 217 14.45 10.17 6.04
CA MET A 217 13.54 9.27 6.75
C MET A 217 13.61 9.44 8.27
N TYR A 218 14.72 9.98 8.79
CA TYR A 218 14.88 10.29 10.21
C TYR A 218 14.04 11.48 10.68
N GLU A 219 13.29 12.15 9.83
CA GLU A 219 12.21 13.06 10.24
C GLU A 219 11.05 12.28 10.89
N LEU A 220 10.86 11.03 10.55
CA LEU A 220 9.97 10.11 11.26
C LEU A 220 10.59 9.67 12.59
N LYS A 221 9.84 9.84 13.69
CA LYS A 221 10.31 9.49 15.04
C LYS A 221 10.75 8.03 15.13
N ILE A 222 9.96 7.12 14.56
CA ILE A 222 10.24 5.69 14.61
C ILE A 222 11.57 5.32 13.95
N CYS A 223 11.92 5.96 12.82
CA CYS A 223 13.19 5.72 12.16
C CYS A 223 14.38 6.18 13.00
N ARG A 224 14.23 7.29 13.74
CA ARG A 224 15.23 7.75 14.72
C ARG A 224 15.34 6.77 15.89
N ASP A 225 14.20 6.40 16.47
CA ASP A 225 14.17 5.52 17.65
C ASP A 225 14.76 4.13 17.31
N TYR A 226 14.51 3.63 16.10
CA TYR A 226 15.13 2.40 15.62
C TYR A 226 16.64 2.54 15.42
N ARG A 227 17.10 3.62 14.76
CA ARG A 227 18.52 3.90 14.59
C ARG A 227 19.25 4.04 15.94
N ASP A 228 18.61 4.69 16.91
CA ASP A 228 19.17 4.98 18.23
C ASP A 228 19.04 3.78 19.20
N GLY A 229 18.54 2.62 18.73
CA GLY A 229 18.38 1.38 19.50
C GLY A 229 17.26 1.43 20.56
N LYS A 230 16.37 2.43 20.51
CA LYS A 230 15.22 2.56 21.42
C LYS A 230 14.06 1.62 21.05
N VAL A 231 14.02 1.21 19.79
CA VAL A 231 13.07 0.25 19.23
C VAL A 231 13.88 -0.82 18.51
N THR A 232 13.62 -2.07 18.79
CA THR A 232 14.34 -3.20 18.20
C THR A 232 13.60 -3.76 16.97
N LYS A 233 14.28 -4.65 16.24
CA LYS A 233 13.63 -5.39 15.14
C LYS A 233 12.49 -6.26 15.66
N GLU A 234 12.68 -6.89 16.79
CA GLU A 234 11.69 -7.74 17.46
C GLU A 234 10.43 -6.95 17.84
N ASP A 235 10.57 -5.70 18.27
CA ASP A 235 9.42 -4.82 18.57
C ASP A 235 8.64 -4.49 17.29
N LEU A 236 9.34 -4.21 16.18
CA LEU A 236 8.71 -3.96 14.89
C LEU A 236 8.06 -5.22 14.30
N ASP A 237 8.67 -6.38 14.47
CA ASP A 237 8.13 -7.66 13.98
C ASP A 237 6.87 -8.04 14.76
N LYS A 238 6.80 -7.80 16.07
CA LYS A 238 5.57 -7.95 16.86
C LYS A 238 4.45 -7.06 16.34
N CYS A 239 4.74 -5.80 16.01
CA CYS A 239 3.77 -4.88 15.42
C CYS A 239 3.26 -5.31 14.04
N SER A 240 4.15 -5.81 13.17
CA SER A 240 3.77 -6.28 11.83
C SER A 240 3.01 -7.61 11.84
N THR A 241 3.31 -8.50 12.79
CA THR A 241 2.58 -9.74 13.01
C THR A 241 1.25 -9.51 13.72
N CYS A 242 1.11 -8.43 14.51
CA CYS A 242 -0.16 -8.06 15.14
C CYS A 242 -1.25 -7.79 14.09
N ASP A 243 -0.91 -7.23 12.94
CA ASP A 243 -1.85 -7.00 11.84
C ASP A 243 -2.42 -8.30 11.25
N MET A 244 -1.66 -9.41 11.31
CA MET A 244 -2.05 -10.67 10.68
C MET A 244 -2.32 -11.79 11.69
N ASN A 245 -1.60 -11.85 12.80
CA ASN A 245 -1.94 -12.79 13.88
C ASN A 245 -3.31 -12.45 14.49
N CYS A 246 -3.75 -11.20 14.43
CA CYS A 246 -5.12 -10.83 14.78
C CYS A 246 -6.16 -11.43 13.80
N VAL A 247 -5.79 -11.58 12.51
CA VAL A 247 -6.63 -12.26 11.50
C VAL A 247 -6.59 -13.77 11.69
N ILE A 248 -5.42 -14.34 11.98
CA ILE A 248 -5.25 -15.79 12.15
C ILE A 248 -5.78 -16.24 13.50
N ASN A 249 -5.53 -15.51 14.60
CA ASN A 249 -5.88 -15.91 15.96
C ASN A 249 -7.31 -15.50 16.39
N ASN A 250 -7.93 -14.51 15.73
CA ASN A 250 -9.35 -14.14 15.99
C ASN A 250 -10.34 -14.80 15.02
N GLY A 251 -9.89 -15.82 14.30
CA GLY A 251 -10.71 -16.62 13.39
C GLY A 251 -11.02 -15.87 12.09
N LEU A 252 -10.44 -16.33 11.01
CA LEU A 252 -10.98 -16.07 9.68
C LEU A 252 -12.44 -16.53 9.68
N SER A 253 -13.35 -15.75 9.07
CA SER A 253 -14.69 -16.25 8.82
C SER A 253 -14.62 -17.54 8.00
N GLU A 254 -15.61 -18.42 8.13
CA GLU A 254 -15.62 -19.69 7.37
C GLU A 254 -15.51 -19.44 5.85
N ALA A 255 -16.11 -18.37 5.34
CA ALA A 255 -15.99 -17.96 3.94
C ALA A 255 -14.53 -17.58 3.57
N SER A 256 -13.78 -17.00 4.49
CA SER A 256 -12.37 -16.65 4.29
C SER A 256 -11.47 -17.88 4.31
N LYS A 257 -11.77 -18.85 5.18
CA LYS A 257 -11.07 -20.15 5.24
C LYS A 257 -11.29 -20.95 3.96
N GLU A 258 -12.51 -20.94 3.42
CA GLU A 258 -12.87 -21.66 2.20
C GLU A 258 -12.18 -21.09 0.95
N GLN A 259 -12.05 -19.77 0.85
CA GLN A 259 -11.28 -19.12 -0.22
C GLN A 259 -9.78 -19.41 -0.12
N LEU A 260 -9.23 -19.51 1.08
CA LEU A 260 -7.84 -19.92 1.31
C LEU A 260 -7.61 -21.38 0.89
N LYS A 261 -8.50 -22.32 1.28
CA LYS A 261 -8.46 -23.72 0.83
C LYS A 261 -8.45 -23.84 -0.69
N HIS A 262 -9.30 -23.09 -1.39
CA HIS A 262 -9.37 -23.11 -2.86
C HIS A 262 -8.10 -22.64 -3.54
N LYS A 263 -7.34 -21.73 -2.92
CA LYS A 263 -6.16 -21.13 -3.53
C LYS A 263 -4.86 -21.84 -3.19
N THR A 264 -4.74 -22.41 -1.99
CA THR A 264 -3.50 -23.05 -1.52
C THR A 264 -3.54 -24.59 -1.60
N GLY A 265 -4.73 -25.19 -1.71
CA GLY A 265 -4.89 -26.64 -1.64
C GLY A 265 -4.57 -27.24 -0.27
N GLU A 266 -4.23 -26.43 0.73
CA GLU A 266 -3.90 -26.85 2.09
C GLU A 266 -5.07 -26.62 3.04
N GLU A 267 -5.36 -27.58 3.89
CA GLU A 267 -6.26 -27.38 5.04
C GLU A 267 -5.58 -26.48 6.07
N ILE A 268 -6.21 -25.33 6.35
CA ILE A 268 -5.79 -24.50 7.47
C ILE A 268 -6.28 -25.21 8.74
N VAL A 269 -5.37 -25.92 9.38
CA VAL A 269 -5.60 -26.46 10.70
C VAL A 269 -5.61 -25.27 11.67
N ASP A 270 -6.71 -25.07 12.38
CA ASP A 270 -6.75 -24.15 13.50
C ASP A 270 -5.63 -24.61 14.47
N ALA A 271 -4.63 -23.74 14.66
CA ALA A 271 -3.60 -24.02 15.65
C ALA A 271 -4.31 -24.10 17.00
N ASP A 272 -4.36 -25.29 17.53
CA ASP A 272 -4.97 -25.58 18.83
C ASP A 272 -4.56 -24.52 19.86
N ILE A 273 -5.56 -23.93 20.44
CA ILE A 273 -5.44 -23.21 21.71
C ILE A 273 -5.08 -24.27 22.74
N ALA A 274 -3.81 -24.54 22.90
CA ALA A 274 -3.29 -25.40 23.96
C ALA A 274 -2.24 -24.63 24.75
N GLN A 275 -2.71 -24.15 25.92
CA GLN A 275 -2.01 -23.80 27.17
C GLN A 275 -1.16 -22.52 27.14
#